data_6722a141bc9d0912699ad15d159bbf53
#
_entry.id   6722a141bc9d0912699ad15d159bbf53
#
_cell.length_a   1.000
_cell.length_b   1.000
_cell.length_c   1.000
_cell.angle_alpha   90.00
_cell.angle_beta   90.00
_cell.angle_gamma   90.00
#
_symmetry.space_group_name_H-M   'P 1'
#
loop_
_entity.id
_entity.type
_entity.pdbx_description
1 polymer ?
#
loop_
_entity_poly.entity_id
_entity_poly.type
_entity_poly.pdbx_seq_one_letter_code
_entity_poly.pdbx_strand_id
1 'polypeptide(L)'
;MKKAVMALSGGMDSTSLLLRLIREGYSVSCISYEYGQKHRIEVDRAKMNIEYLKSNDFSVEHKVVDLSSAMTIFSSSLISGGEEIPEGHYEEEQMKATVVPNRNAIFTSILYGYALSIASDSRENVIIALGVHSGDHAIYPDCRPEFYNSLEHAFSIGNWDSELIKLHLPYIDGDKESILRDALQSCEQLSLDFDLIFSNTNTSYNPDELGRSS
;
A
#
# COMPACT_ATOMS: atom_id res chain seq x y z
N MET A 1 -6.67 8.45 20.43
CA MET A 1 -5.45 8.36 19.55
C MET A 1 -5.96 8.38 18.11
N LYS A 2 -5.32 9.12 17.20
CA LYS A 2 -5.70 9.11 15.80
C LYS A 2 -5.58 7.69 15.23
N LYS A 3 -6.52 7.25 14.40
CA LYS A 3 -6.52 5.90 13.83
C LYS A 3 -6.34 5.95 12.32
N ALA A 4 -5.49 5.08 11.79
CA ALA A 4 -5.29 4.90 10.37
C ALA A 4 -5.35 3.42 9.98
N VAL A 5 -5.95 3.13 8.84
CA VAL A 5 -5.87 1.84 8.14
C VAL A 5 -5.11 2.07 6.86
N MET A 6 -4.17 1.19 6.49
CA MET A 6 -3.40 1.35 5.27
C MET A 6 -3.10 0.03 4.57
N ALA A 7 -2.89 0.09 3.25
CA ALA A 7 -2.26 -0.99 2.51
C ALA A 7 -0.74 -0.94 2.72
N LEU A 8 -0.14 -2.07 3.11
CA LEU A 8 1.31 -2.23 3.25
C LEU A 8 1.78 -3.33 2.30
N SER A 9 2.37 -2.92 1.17
CA SER A 9 2.87 -3.85 0.16
C SER A 9 4.26 -4.43 0.49
N GLY A 10 5.02 -3.77 1.37
CA GLY A 10 6.44 -4.08 1.60
C GLY A 10 7.39 -3.35 0.65
N GLY A 11 6.85 -2.54 -0.26
CA GLY A 11 7.62 -1.62 -1.09
C GLY A 11 7.94 -0.30 -0.39
N MET A 12 8.81 0.49 -1.03
CA MET A 12 9.32 1.76 -0.52
C MET A 12 8.19 2.75 -0.17
N ASP A 13 7.23 2.95 -1.08
CA ASP A 13 6.21 4.00 -0.92
C ASP A 13 5.26 3.71 0.24
N SER A 14 4.80 2.46 0.37
CA SER A 14 3.93 2.04 1.48
C SER A 14 4.67 2.03 2.82
N THR A 15 5.96 1.69 2.83
CA THR A 15 6.81 1.75 4.04
C THR A 15 7.03 3.20 4.47
N SER A 16 7.31 4.11 3.51
CA SER A 16 7.45 5.55 3.77
C SER A 16 6.18 6.14 4.37
N LEU A 17 5.02 5.76 3.82
CA LEU A 17 3.71 6.19 4.33
C LEU A 17 3.46 5.70 5.76
N LEU A 18 3.83 4.46 6.08
CA LEU A 18 3.72 3.92 7.44
C LEU A 18 4.52 4.76 8.44
N LEU A 19 5.78 5.05 8.12
CA LEU A 19 6.65 5.89 8.95
C LEU A 19 6.08 7.30 9.15
N ARG A 20 5.55 7.90 8.09
CA ARG A 20 4.87 9.20 8.16
C ARG A 20 3.68 9.17 9.11
N LEU A 21 2.79 8.19 8.98
CA LEU A 21 1.61 8.06 9.85
C LEU A 21 2.00 7.91 11.33
N ILE A 22 3.03 7.12 11.63
CA ILE A 22 3.56 6.95 12.99
C ILE A 22 4.08 8.30 13.51
N ARG A 23 4.87 9.03 12.71
CA ARG A 23 5.38 10.37 13.03
C ARG A 23 4.25 11.36 13.31
N GLU A 24 3.16 11.27 12.58
CA GLU A 24 1.96 12.12 12.77
C GLU A 24 1.07 11.69 13.96
N GLY A 25 1.47 10.64 14.70
CA GLY A 25 0.83 10.17 15.94
C GLY A 25 -0.40 9.29 15.72
N TYR A 26 -0.47 8.59 14.57
CA TYR A 26 -1.50 7.60 14.33
C TYR A 26 -1.15 6.24 14.97
N SER A 27 -2.16 5.57 15.51
CA SER A 27 -2.16 4.11 15.65
C SER A 27 -2.54 3.51 14.31
N VAL A 28 -1.67 2.66 13.76
CA VAL A 28 -1.79 2.22 12.37
C VAL A 28 -2.13 0.73 12.29
N SER A 29 -3.22 0.40 11.60
CA SER A 29 -3.57 -0.96 11.21
C SER A 29 -3.18 -1.18 9.74
N CYS A 30 -2.14 -1.97 9.51
CA CYS A 30 -1.63 -2.30 8.18
C CYS A 30 -2.29 -3.58 7.64
N ILE A 31 -2.67 -3.57 6.37
CA ILE A 31 -3.13 -4.75 5.64
C ILE A 31 -2.19 -5.02 4.47
N SER A 32 -1.62 -6.22 4.43
CA SER A 32 -0.93 -6.76 3.26
C SER A 32 -1.84 -7.75 2.56
N TYR A 33 -1.76 -7.81 1.24
CA TYR A 33 -2.57 -8.72 0.42
C TYR A 33 -1.71 -9.81 -0.20
N GLU A 34 -2.12 -11.06 -0.02
CA GLU A 34 -1.70 -12.18 -0.84
C GLU A 34 -2.76 -12.38 -1.93
N TYR A 35 -2.39 -12.21 -3.19
CA TYR A 35 -3.33 -12.27 -4.32
C TYR A 35 -2.81 -13.15 -5.47
N GLY A 36 -1.90 -14.07 -5.14
CA GLY A 36 -1.28 -14.96 -6.11
C GLY A 36 -0.14 -14.31 -6.90
N GLN A 37 0.41 -13.18 -6.42
CA GLN A 37 1.59 -12.53 -7.01
C GLN A 37 2.78 -13.50 -7.08
N LYS A 38 3.58 -13.37 -8.16
CA LYS A 38 4.76 -14.23 -8.38
C LYS A 38 5.79 -14.13 -7.25
N HIS A 39 5.91 -12.97 -6.61
CA HIS A 39 6.89 -12.72 -5.56
C HIS A 39 6.22 -12.49 -4.19
N ARG A 40 6.24 -13.51 -3.35
CA ARG A 40 5.72 -13.43 -1.98
C ARG A 40 6.64 -12.65 -1.01
N ILE A 41 7.87 -12.37 -1.43
CA ILE A 41 8.90 -11.73 -0.62
C ILE A 41 8.45 -10.37 -0.05
N GLU A 42 7.55 -9.66 -0.75
CA GLU A 42 7.04 -8.36 -0.32
C GLU A 42 6.30 -8.45 1.03
N VAL A 43 5.46 -9.47 1.21
CA VAL A 43 4.71 -9.66 2.47
C VAL A 43 5.66 -9.97 3.63
N ASP A 44 6.71 -10.77 3.38
CA ASP A 44 7.70 -11.10 4.41
C ASP A 44 8.55 -9.88 4.77
N ARG A 45 8.90 -9.04 3.80
CA ARG A 45 9.55 -7.75 4.03
C ARG A 45 8.69 -6.80 4.88
N ALA A 46 7.39 -6.72 4.55
CA ALA A 46 6.44 -5.95 5.37
C ALA A 46 6.42 -6.44 6.82
N LYS A 47 6.37 -7.77 7.04
CA LYS A 47 6.41 -8.36 8.39
C LYS A 47 7.68 -7.98 9.16
N MET A 48 8.86 -8.06 8.52
CA MET A 48 10.13 -7.69 9.16
C MET A 48 10.12 -6.23 9.64
N ASN A 49 9.65 -5.30 8.81
CA ASN A 49 9.56 -3.90 9.19
C ASN A 49 8.53 -3.67 10.31
N ILE A 50 7.40 -4.38 10.30
CA ILE A 50 6.42 -4.33 11.39
C ILE A 50 7.01 -4.83 12.71
N GLU A 51 7.77 -5.94 12.70
CA GLU A 51 8.43 -6.48 13.88
C GLU A 51 9.47 -5.48 14.44
N TYR A 52 10.25 -4.86 13.57
CA TYR A 52 11.19 -3.81 13.96
C TYR A 52 10.48 -2.61 14.61
N LEU A 53 9.38 -2.13 14.03
CA LEU A 53 8.60 -1.03 14.60
C LEU A 53 8.00 -1.39 15.97
N LYS A 54 7.46 -2.60 16.12
CA LYS A 54 6.96 -3.09 17.41
C LYS A 54 8.03 -3.20 18.47
N SER A 55 9.25 -3.64 18.09
CA SER A 55 10.39 -3.70 19.02
C SER A 55 10.89 -2.33 19.49
N ASN A 56 10.50 -1.27 18.79
CA ASN A 56 10.71 0.14 19.15
C ASN A 56 9.45 0.80 19.75
N ASP A 57 8.54 0.01 20.31
CA ASP A 57 7.34 0.46 21.06
C ASP A 57 6.31 1.23 20.22
N PHE A 58 6.33 1.13 18.89
CA PHE A 58 5.30 1.76 18.05
C PHE A 58 4.02 0.90 17.97
N SER A 59 2.87 1.58 18.10
CA SER A 59 1.54 0.95 18.04
C SER A 59 1.15 0.68 16.58
N VAL A 60 1.56 -0.46 16.05
CA VAL A 60 1.27 -0.90 14.68
C VAL A 60 0.69 -2.31 14.71
N GLU A 61 -0.47 -2.49 14.09
CA GLU A 61 -1.05 -3.81 13.81
C GLU A 61 -0.79 -4.22 12.37
N HIS A 62 -0.65 -5.51 12.12
CA HIS A 62 -0.50 -6.05 10.77
C HIS A 62 -1.37 -7.26 10.56
N LYS A 63 -2.13 -7.25 9.47
CA LYS A 63 -2.95 -8.38 9.00
C LYS A 63 -2.58 -8.71 7.57
N VAL A 64 -2.58 -9.99 7.24
CA VAL A 64 -2.42 -10.48 5.87
C VAL A 64 -3.77 -11.04 5.41
N VAL A 65 -4.26 -10.55 4.29
CA VAL A 65 -5.52 -10.99 3.68
C VAL A 65 -5.21 -11.78 2.43
N ASP A 66 -5.61 -13.05 2.42
CA ASP A 66 -5.44 -13.92 1.25
C ASP A 66 -6.62 -13.76 0.29
N LEU A 67 -6.33 -13.20 -0.88
CA LEU A 67 -7.25 -13.02 -2.01
C LEU A 67 -6.90 -13.94 -3.19
N SER A 68 -5.94 -14.86 -3.02
CA SER A 68 -5.41 -15.67 -4.11
C SER A 68 -6.50 -16.36 -4.92
N SER A 69 -7.46 -16.98 -4.26
CA SER A 69 -8.59 -17.68 -4.91
C SER A 69 -9.48 -16.73 -5.72
N ALA A 70 -9.77 -15.53 -5.20
CA ALA A 70 -10.62 -14.57 -5.88
C ALA A 70 -9.90 -13.95 -7.11
N MET A 71 -8.59 -13.76 -7.00
CA MET A 71 -7.80 -13.11 -8.04
C MET A 71 -7.41 -14.03 -9.19
N THR A 72 -7.58 -15.37 -9.07
CA THR A 72 -7.32 -16.33 -10.16
C THR A 72 -8.24 -16.15 -11.38
N ILE A 73 -9.37 -15.44 -11.23
CA ILE A 73 -10.26 -15.12 -12.34
C ILE A 73 -9.75 -13.99 -13.23
N PHE A 74 -8.70 -13.27 -12.81
CA PHE A 74 -8.12 -12.16 -13.56
C PHE A 74 -6.88 -12.62 -14.35
N SER A 75 -6.71 -12.08 -15.56
CA SER A 75 -5.54 -12.30 -16.40
C SER A 75 -4.52 -11.18 -16.16
N SER A 76 -3.32 -11.52 -15.70
CA SER A 76 -2.19 -10.58 -15.54
C SER A 76 -0.88 -11.34 -15.48
N SER A 77 0.19 -10.75 -16.00
CA SER A 77 1.55 -11.29 -15.89
C SER A 77 2.10 -11.25 -14.46
N LEU A 78 1.52 -10.45 -13.57
CA LEU A 78 1.91 -10.36 -12.15
C LEU A 78 1.30 -11.46 -11.27
N ILE A 79 0.31 -12.22 -11.76
CA ILE A 79 -0.32 -13.33 -11.04
C ILE A 79 0.35 -14.64 -11.45
N SER A 80 0.49 -15.57 -10.49
CA SER A 80 1.03 -16.91 -10.72
C SER A 80 0.23 -17.63 -11.83
N GLY A 81 0.92 -18.13 -12.87
CA GLY A 81 0.31 -18.69 -14.07
C GLY A 81 0.02 -17.70 -15.19
N GLY A 82 0.29 -16.41 -15.00
CA GLY A 82 0.27 -15.41 -16.08
C GLY A 82 1.51 -15.51 -16.99
N GLU A 83 1.49 -14.79 -18.11
CA GLU A 83 2.62 -14.70 -19.05
C GLU A 83 3.88 -14.15 -18.38
N GLU A 84 5.07 -14.32 -19.01
CA GLU A 84 6.32 -13.74 -18.51
C GLU A 84 6.22 -12.21 -18.45
N ILE A 85 6.85 -11.63 -17.41
CA ILE A 85 6.89 -10.17 -17.26
C ILE A 85 7.77 -9.62 -18.39
N PRO A 86 7.27 -8.70 -19.23
CA PRO A 86 8.05 -8.16 -20.34
C PRO A 86 9.30 -7.42 -19.83
N GLU A 87 10.47 -7.74 -20.40
CA GLU A 87 11.72 -7.02 -20.14
C GLU A 87 11.91 -5.94 -21.22
N GLY A 88 12.26 -4.72 -20.83
CA GLY A 88 12.63 -3.65 -21.75
C GLY A 88 11.93 -2.30 -21.52
N HIS A 89 12.14 -1.37 -22.46
CA HIS A 89 11.48 -0.06 -22.43
C HIS A 89 9.96 -0.22 -22.55
N TYR A 90 9.25 0.30 -21.56
CA TYR A 90 7.81 0.17 -21.37
C TYR A 90 7.02 0.86 -22.50
N GLU A 91 6.60 0.09 -23.50
CA GLU A 91 5.53 0.50 -24.39
C GLU A 91 4.17 0.30 -23.68
N GLU A 92 3.16 1.15 -24.00
CA GLU A 92 1.84 1.11 -23.32
C GLU A 92 1.19 -0.28 -23.30
N GLU A 93 1.39 -1.08 -24.34
CA GLU A 93 0.81 -2.43 -24.42
C GLU A 93 1.49 -3.43 -23.48
N GLN A 94 2.80 -3.32 -23.28
CA GLN A 94 3.55 -4.17 -22.35
C GLN A 94 3.17 -3.87 -20.89
N MET A 95 2.91 -2.60 -20.59
CA MET A 95 2.48 -2.17 -19.27
C MET A 95 1.07 -2.64 -18.94
N LYS A 96 0.15 -2.68 -19.93
CA LYS A 96 -1.19 -3.24 -19.73
C LYS A 96 -1.17 -4.70 -19.29
N ALA A 97 -0.18 -5.48 -19.75
CA ALA A 97 -0.04 -6.89 -19.36
C ALA A 97 0.29 -7.07 -17.86
N THR A 98 0.91 -6.08 -17.21
CA THR A 98 1.20 -6.10 -15.77
C THR A 98 0.03 -5.63 -14.90
N VAL A 99 -1.01 -5.05 -15.49
CA VAL A 99 -2.18 -4.61 -14.72
C VAL A 99 -2.99 -5.81 -14.26
N VAL A 100 -3.21 -5.92 -12.96
CA VAL A 100 -4.24 -6.80 -12.41
C VAL A 100 -5.54 -6.01 -12.40
N PRO A 101 -6.53 -6.40 -13.23
CA PRO A 101 -7.75 -5.61 -13.41
C PRO A 101 -8.43 -5.28 -12.08
N ASN A 102 -8.75 -3.99 -11.87
CA ASN A 102 -9.49 -3.48 -10.71
C ASN A 102 -8.83 -3.74 -9.33
N ARG A 103 -7.54 -4.10 -9.29
CA ARG A 103 -6.84 -4.48 -8.05
C ARG A 103 -6.92 -3.39 -6.99
N ASN A 104 -6.61 -2.14 -7.34
CA ASN A 104 -6.58 -1.04 -6.39
C ASN A 104 -7.98 -0.71 -5.83
N ALA A 105 -9.04 -0.86 -6.62
CA ALA A 105 -10.41 -0.74 -6.11
C ALA A 105 -10.78 -1.85 -5.13
N ILE A 106 -10.42 -3.11 -5.42
CA ILE A 106 -10.67 -4.26 -4.55
C ILE A 106 -9.95 -4.06 -3.21
N PHE A 107 -8.67 -3.72 -3.24
CA PHE A 107 -7.88 -3.50 -2.02
C PHE A 107 -8.44 -2.32 -1.21
N THR A 108 -8.76 -1.22 -1.86
CA THR A 108 -9.33 -0.05 -1.18
C THR A 108 -10.71 -0.35 -0.60
N SER A 109 -11.53 -1.18 -1.26
CA SER A 109 -12.84 -1.61 -0.73
C SER A 109 -12.70 -2.43 0.56
N ILE A 110 -11.71 -3.31 0.64
CA ILE A 110 -11.44 -4.10 1.85
C ILE A 110 -10.93 -3.18 2.98
N LEU A 111 -10.01 -2.26 2.68
CA LEU A 111 -9.54 -1.26 3.65
C LEU A 111 -10.70 -0.42 4.17
N TYR A 112 -11.61 -0.01 3.27
CA TYR A 112 -12.78 0.80 3.65
C TYR A 112 -13.70 0.04 4.60
N GLY A 113 -14.07 -1.20 4.28
CA GLY A 113 -14.90 -2.01 5.16
C GLY A 113 -14.25 -2.25 6.53
N TYR A 114 -12.94 -2.47 6.58
CA TYR A 114 -12.22 -2.62 7.83
C TYR A 114 -12.14 -1.32 8.63
N ALA A 115 -11.82 -0.19 7.98
CA ALA A 115 -11.80 1.11 8.63
C ALA A 115 -13.18 1.50 9.17
N LEU A 116 -14.24 1.22 8.40
CA LEU A 116 -15.62 1.47 8.81
C LEU A 116 -16.01 0.65 10.04
N SER A 117 -15.61 -0.61 10.11
CA SER A 117 -15.82 -1.45 11.30
C SER A 117 -15.16 -0.86 12.55
N ILE A 118 -13.92 -0.40 12.42
CA ILE A 118 -13.19 0.25 13.52
C ILE A 118 -13.89 1.57 13.93
N ALA A 119 -14.30 2.37 12.97
CA ALA A 119 -14.93 3.67 13.21
C ALA A 119 -16.31 3.52 13.87
N SER A 120 -17.15 2.61 13.39
CA SER A 120 -18.48 2.33 13.92
C SER A 120 -18.42 1.83 15.36
N ASP A 121 -17.46 0.94 15.68
CA ASP A 121 -17.29 0.40 17.04
C ASP A 121 -16.78 1.46 18.02
N SER A 122 -15.84 2.30 17.60
CA SER A 122 -15.20 3.29 18.46
C SER A 122 -15.89 4.67 18.45
N ARG A 123 -16.71 4.94 17.44
CA ARG A 123 -17.28 6.28 17.13
C ARG A 123 -16.21 7.37 16.94
N GLU A 124 -15.05 6.96 16.44
CA GLU A 124 -13.93 7.85 16.14
C GLU A 124 -13.65 7.89 14.65
N ASN A 125 -13.11 9.01 14.17
CA ASN A 125 -12.67 9.13 12.78
C ASN A 125 -11.48 8.20 12.50
N VAL A 126 -11.51 7.52 11.35
CA VAL A 126 -10.43 6.68 10.83
C VAL A 126 -10.07 7.14 9.45
N ILE A 127 -8.78 7.29 9.17
CA ILE A 127 -8.31 7.55 7.81
C ILE A 127 -7.88 6.25 7.14
N ILE A 128 -8.08 6.19 5.82
CA ILE A 128 -7.53 5.14 4.96
C ILE A 128 -6.38 5.76 4.19
N ALA A 129 -5.15 5.33 4.44
CA ALA A 129 -3.97 5.88 3.82
C ALA A 129 -3.41 4.97 2.73
N LEU A 130 -3.09 5.54 1.58
CA LEU A 130 -2.53 4.85 0.42
C LEU A 130 -1.30 5.59 -0.11
N GLY A 131 -0.24 4.85 -0.43
CA GLY A 131 1.04 5.37 -0.90
C GLY A 131 1.11 5.58 -2.40
N VAL A 132 0.04 6.03 -3.03
CA VAL A 132 0.00 6.33 -4.47
C VAL A 132 0.64 7.68 -4.77
N HIS A 133 1.32 7.81 -5.91
CA HIS A 133 2.04 9.02 -6.28
C HIS A 133 1.95 9.34 -7.78
N SER A 134 2.33 10.56 -8.16
CA SER A 134 2.17 11.09 -9.52
C SER A 134 2.95 10.32 -10.59
N GLY A 135 4.06 9.69 -10.23
CA GLY A 135 4.86 8.89 -11.17
C GLY A 135 4.09 7.72 -11.81
N ASP A 136 3.05 7.23 -11.13
CA ASP A 136 2.22 6.13 -11.63
C ASP A 136 0.99 6.62 -12.44
N HIS A 137 0.64 7.92 -12.38
CA HIS A 137 -0.59 8.45 -12.99
C HIS A 137 -0.64 8.33 -14.51
N ALA A 138 0.50 8.46 -15.16
CA ALA A 138 0.60 8.37 -16.63
C ALA A 138 0.36 6.94 -17.11
N ILE A 139 0.68 5.95 -16.25
CA ILE A 139 0.73 4.54 -16.58
C ILE A 139 -0.56 3.84 -16.14
N TYR A 140 -0.94 4.07 -14.88
CA TYR A 140 -2.05 3.35 -14.24
C TYR A 140 -3.23 4.29 -13.97
N PRO A 141 -4.36 4.12 -14.69
CA PRO A 141 -5.56 4.95 -14.48
C PRO A 141 -6.08 4.93 -13.04
N ASP A 142 -5.92 3.80 -12.35
CA ASP A 142 -6.34 3.59 -10.95
C ASP A 142 -5.35 4.12 -9.90
N CYS A 143 -4.34 4.90 -10.34
CA CYS A 143 -3.47 5.69 -9.46
C CYS A 143 -3.81 7.19 -9.48
N ARG A 144 -4.76 7.63 -10.31
CA ARG A 144 -5.10 9.04 -10.51
C ARG A 144 -6.01 9.60 -9.40
N PRO A 145 -5.91 10.92 -9.10
CA PRO A 145 -6.78 11.56 -8.10
C PRO A 145 -8.27 11.36 -8.36
N GLU A 146 -8.69 11.43 -9.64
CA GLU A 146 -10.11 11.30 -10.05
C GLU A 146 -10.67 9.92 -9.72
N PHE A 147 -9.83 8.88 -9.82
CA PHE A 147 -10.21 7.53 -9.44
C PHE A 147 -10.52 7.44 -7.94
N TYR A 148 -9.64 7.93 -7.08
CA TYR A 148 -9.83 7.87 -5.64
C TYR A 148 -10.97 8.78 -5.16
N ASN A 149 -11.14 9.96 -5.74
CA ASN A 149 -12.28 10.85 -5.46
C ASN A 149 -13.61 10.18 -5.80
N SER A 150 -13.66 9.48 -6.94
CA SER A 150 -14.86 8.75 -7.36
C SER A 150 -15.15 7.56 -6.45
N LEU A 151 -14.11 6.85 -6.02
CA LEU A 151 -14.21 5.70 -5.13
C LEU A 151 -14.66 6.14 -3.73
N GLU A 152 -14.08 7.20 -3.17
CA GLU A 152 -14.51 7.79 -1.90
C GLU A 152 -15.97 8.23 -1.96
N HIS A 153 -16.39 8.88 -3.06
CA HIS A 153 -17.78 9.26 -3.25
C HIS A 153 -18.71 8.04 -3.29
N ALA A 154 -18.36 6.99 -4.04
CA ALA A 154 -19.14 5.76 -4.08
C ALA A 154 -19.29 5.12 -2.69
N PHE A 155 -18.23 5.07 -1.91
CA PHE A 155 -18.27 4.56 -0.53
C PHE A 155 -19.13 5.44 0.38
N SER A 156 -19.07 6.76 0.22
CA SER A 156 -19.82 7.70 1.07
C SER A 156 -21.33 7.58 0.90
N ILE A 157 -21.80 7.27 -0.31
CA ILE A 157 -23.23 7.09 -0.58
C ILE A 157 -23.70 5.65 -0.36
N GLY A 158 -22.80 4.69 -0.31
CA GLY A 158 -23.11 3.26 -0.20
C GLY A 158 -23.08 2.70 1.23
N ASN A 159 -22.66 3.49 2.22
CA ASN A 159 -22.46 3.00 3.59
C ASN A 159 -22.99 3.98 4.64
N TRP A 160 -23.52 3.46 5.72
CA TRP A 160 -23.80 4.22 6.94
C TRP A 160 -22.48 4.55 7.68
N ASP A 161 -22.48 5.60 8.49
CA ASP A 161 -21.32 6.10 9.25
C ASP A 161 -20.10 6.47 8.36
N SER A 162 -20.32 6.64 7.06
CA SER A 162 -19.26 6.95 6.08
C SER A 162 -18.57 8.28 6.34
N GLU A 163 -19.23 9.21 7.04
CA GLU A 163 -18.67 10.50 7.47
C GLU A 163 -17.47 10.36 8.42
N LEU A 164 -17.33 9.20 9.09
CA LEU A 164 -16.21 8.88 9.96
C LEU A 164 -14.95 8.45 9.21
N ILE A 165 -15.06 8.19 7.90
CA ILE A 165 -13.97 7.69 7.06
C ILE A 165 -13.53 8.75 6.06
N LYS A 166 -12.22 8.88 5.87
CA LYS A 166 -11.62 9.70 4.81
C LYS A 166 -10.47 8.99 4.16
N LEU A 167 -10.33 9.12 2.83
CA LEU A 167 -9.11 8.76 2.13
C LEU A 167 -8.01 9.79 2.43
N HIS A 168 -6.79 9.33 2.62
CA HIS A 168 -5.61 10.13 2.86
C HIS A 168 -4.49 9.68 1.90
N LEU A 169 -4.20 10.52 0.92
CA LEU A 169 -3.29 10.24 -0.19
C LEU A 169 -2.15 11.27 -0.19
N PRO A 170 -1.26 11.27 0.84
CA PRO A 170 -0.32 12.37 1.04
C PRO A 170 0.76 12.49 -0.03
N TYR A 171 0.93 11.46 -0.87
CA TYR A 171 1.93 11.42 -1.94
C TYR A 171 1.32 11.58 -3.34
N ILE A 172 0.01 11.82 -3.44
CA ILE A 172 -0.71 11.80 -4.71
C ILE A 172 -0.11 12.73 -5.78
N ASP A 173 0.40 13.88 -5.38
CA ASP A 173 1.07 14.86 -6.26
C ASP A 173 2.61 14.80 -6.11
N GLY A 174 3.14 13.85 -5.35
CA GLY A 174 4.56 13.69 -5.08
C GLY A 174 5.28 12.81 -6.09
N ASP A 175 6.60 12.74 -5.96
CA ASP A 175 7.49 11.84 -6.68
C ASP A 175 8.28 10.96 -5.72
N LYS A 176 9.03 10.00 -6.26
CA LYS A 176 9.84 9.07 -5.45
C LYS A 176 10.90 9.76 -4.59
N GLU A 177 11.45 10.89 -5.06
CA GLU A 177 12.43 11.67 -4.29
C GLU A 177 11.79 12.30 -3.05
N SER A 178 10.62 12.91 -3.22
CA SER A 178 9.86 13.53 -2.11
C SER A 178 9.42 12.49 -1.08
N ILE A 179 9.01 11.29 -1.53
CA ILE A 179 8.62 10.17 -0.67
C ILE A 179 9.82 9.69 0.17
N LEU A 180 10.98 9.48 -0.44
CA LEU A 180 12.20 9.08 0.28
C LEU A 180 12.68 10.14 1.27
N ARG A 181 12.58 11.42 0.90
CA ARG A 181 12.93 12.53 1.80
C ARG A 181 12.00 12.57 3.02
N ASP A 182 10.70 12.37 2.82
CA ASP A 182 9.72 12.27 3.92
C ASP A 182 9.99 11.05 4.82
N ALA A 183 10.39 9.94 4.24
CA ALA A 183 10.78 8.74 4.97
C ALA A 183 12.03 8.96 5.83
N LEU A 184 13.08 9.58 5.27
CA LEU A 184 14.29 9.92 6.01
C LEU A 184 13.98 10.83 7.19
N GLN A 185 13.22 11.91 6.96
CA GLN A 185 12.76 12.80 8.01
C GLN A 185 11.95 12.07 9.09
N SER A 186 11.11 11.09 8.69
CA SER A 186 10.33 10.30 9.63
C SER A 186 11.22 9.42 10.50
N CYS A 187 12.20 8.74 9.91
CA CYS A 187 13.16 7.93 10.66
C CYS A 187 13.96 8.77 11.66
N GLU A 188 14.46 9.95 11.23
CA GLU A 188 15.18 10.87 12.11
C GLU A 188 14.35 11.30 13.33
N GLN A 189 13.09 11.72 13.11
CA GLN A 189 12.19 12.18 14.18
C GLN A 189 11.75 11.05 15.12
N LEU A 190 11.65 9.82 14.60
CA LEU A 190 11.26 8.63 15.36
C LEU A 190 12.47 7.90 15.97
N SER A 191 13.70 8.35 15.70
CA SER A 191 14.95 7.70 16.11
C SER A 191 15.05 6.24 15.60
N LEU A 192 14.65 6.02 14.35
CA LEU A 192 14.68 4.73 13.66
C LEU A 192 15.86 4.65 12.68
N ASP A 193 16.35 3.45 12.44
CA ASP A 193 17.40 3.19 11.46
C ASP A 193 16.80 3.12 10.04
N PHE A 194 17.09 4.15 9.22
CA PHE A 194 16.62 4.25 7.86
C PHE A 194 17.15 3.11 6.98
N ASP A 195 18.46 2.83 7.05
CA ASP A 195 19.10 1.82 6.20
C ASP A 195 18.56 0.42 6.50
N LEU A 196 18.34 0.10 7.78
CA LEU A 196 17.74 -1.17 8.18
C LEU A 196 16.33 -1.33 7.63
N ILE A 197 15.47 -0.31 7.76
CA ILE A 197 14.08 -0.36 7.28
C ILE A 197 14.04 -0.50 5.76
N PHE A 198 14.82 0.31 5.03
CA PHE A 198 14.76 0.34 3.56
C PHE A 198 15.52 -0.81 2.90
N SER A 199 16.50 -1.43 3.56
CA SER A 199 17.05 -2.72 3.13
C SER A 199 16.02 -3.86 3.15
N ASN A 200 14.98 -3.72 3.95
CA ASN A 200 13.84 -4.63 4.02
C ASN A 200 12.70 -4.24 3.07
N THR A 201 12.85 -3.28 2.16
CA THR A 201 11.84 -2.98 1.15
C THR A 201 12.15 -3.67 -0.17
N ASN A 202 11.11 -3.95 -0.96
CA ASN A 202 11.24 -4.44 -2.32
C ASN A 202 10.58 -3.46 -3.28
N THR A 203 11.37 -2.92 -4.21
CA THR A 203 10.90 -1.95 -5.21
C THR A 203 11.01 -2.48 -6.65
N SER A 204 11.50 -3.70 -6.82
CA SER A 204 11.65 -4.34 -8.14
C SER A 204 10.51 -5.30 -8.43
N TYR A 205 9.94 -5.22 -9.62
CA TYR A 205 8.97 -6.21 -10.12
C TYR A 205 9.63 -7.54 -10.53
N ASN A 206 10.96 -7.58 -10.66
CA ASN A 206 11.73 -8.79 -10.97
C ASN A 206 12.98 -8.88 -10.07
N PRO A 207 12.80 -9.10 -8.76
CA PRO A 207 13.92 -9.26 -7.83
C PRO A 207 14.63 -10.61 -8.08
N ASP A 208 15.93 -10.67 -7.72
CA ASP A 208 16.65 -11.94 -7.64
C ASP A 208 16.07 -12.86 -6.54
N GLU A 209 16.58 -14.10 -6.42
CA GLU A 209 16.13 -15.08 -5.40
C GLU A 209 16.31 -14.57 -3.96
N LEU A 210 17.12 -13.55 -3.74
CA LEU A 210 17.35 -12.89 -2.45
C LEU A 210 16.52 -11.60 -2.30
N GLY A 211 15.69 -11.25 -3.30
CA GLY A 211 14.85 -10.07 -3.29
C GLY A 211 15.59 -8.76 -3.58
N ARG A 212 16.77 -8.81 -4.23
CA ARG A 212 17.51 -7.62 -4.63
C ARG A 212 17.08 -7.20 -6.04
N SER A 213 16.97 -5.89 -6.26
CA SER A 213 16.71 -5.34 -7.60
C SER A 213 17.89 -5.65 -8.53
N SER A 214 17.57 -6.17 -9.70
CA SER A 214 18.52 -6.35 -10.80
C SER A 214 18.97 -5.01 -11.39
#